data_7c9d34f4747aa9d213b561cd4af22e8e
#
_entry.id   7c9d34f4747aa9d213b561cd4af22e8e
#
_cell.length_a   1.000
_cell.length_b   1.000
_cell.length_c   1.000
_cell.angle_alpha   90.00
_cell.angle_beta   90.00
_cell.angle_gamma   90.00
#
_symmetry.space_group_name_H-M   'P 1'
#
loop_
_entity.id
_entity.type
_entity.pdbx_description
1 polymer ?
#
loop_
_entity_poly.entity_id
_entity_poly.type
_entity_poly.pdbx_seq_one_letter_code
_entity_poly.pdbx_strand_id
1 'polypeptide(L)'
;MRSLAFAAFVRDAERLIEDPHAIAERLKPLLAADGWLAPEHRQPGADTYRQHLLHVSKSRRLSVVALVWLPGQRTPIHDHVSWCVVGVYRGVERETHYRLVERGGRRRLMTVGSFEAHPGHVEALVPPGENIHSVAAAGSTKTISIHVYGADIERLGTSILRRFDDLEQLPAAA
;
A
#
# COMPACT_ATOMS: atom_id res chain seq x y z
N MET A 1 -20.04 2.29 13.91
CA MET A 1 -19.59 1.17 14.76
C MET A 1 -18.57 0.35 13.97
N ARG A 2 -17.37 0.07 14.51
CA ARG A 2 -16.37 -0.74 13.79
C ARG A 2 -16.87 -2.17 13.62
N SER A 3 -16.68 -2.75 12.44
CA SER A 3 -17.03 -4.16 12.18
C SER A 3 -16.22 -5.11 13.07
N LEU A 4 -16.82 -6.22 13.49
CA LEU A 4 -16.13 -7.24 14.30
C LEU A 4 -14.94 -7.85 13.57
N ALA A 5 -15.05 -8.04 12.24
CA ALA A 5 -13.96 -8.54 11.41
C ALA A 5 -12.76 -7.59 11.42
N PHE A 6 -12.99 -6.29 11.25
CA PHE A 6 -11.94 -5.28 11.31
C PHE A 6 -11.30 -5.19 12.70
N ALA A 7 -12.11 -5.24 13.77
CA ALA A 7 -11.59 -5.24 15.14
C ALA A 7 -10.74 -6.49 15.46
N ALA A 8 -11.11 -7.65 14.93
CA ALA A 8 -10.30 -8.87 15.05
C ALA A 8 -8.97 -8.73 14.31
N PHE A 9 -9.00 -8.27 13.06
CA PHE A 9 -7.80 -8.01 12.27
C PHE A 9 -6.82 -7.06 12.99
N VAL A 10 -7.31 -5.92 13.50
CA VAL A 10 -6.49 -4.95 14.23
C VAL A 10 -5.78 -5.58 15.43
N ARG A 11 -6.51 -6.36 16.25
CA ARG A 11 -5.91 -7.04 17.41
C ARG A 11 -4.80 -8.01 17.00
N ASP A 12 -5.00 -8.75 15.90
CA ASP A 12 -4.00 -9.69 15.39
C ASP A 12 -2.79 -8.93 14.83
N ALA A 13 -3.01 -7.86 14.05
CA ALA A 13 -1.94 -7.03 13.50
C ALA A 13 -1.08 -6.37 14.59
N GLU A 14 -1.70 -5.88 15.68
CA GLU A 14 -0.96 -5.31 16.81
C GLU A 14 -0.09 -6.34 17.55
N ARG A 15 -0.52 -7.61 17.61
CA ARG A 15 0.28 -8.71 18.19
C ARG A 15 1.43 -9.13 17.29
N LEU A 16 1.24 -9.04 15.98
CA LEU A 16 2.17 -9.48 14.94
C LEU A 16 3.03 -8.33 14.39
N ILE A 17 3.14 -7.22 15.11
CA ILE A 17 3.73 -5.96 14.61
C ILE A 17 5.16 -6.09 14.09
N GLU A 18 5.91 -7.07 14.56
CA GLU A 18 7.28 -7.36 14.11
C GLU A 18 7.34 -8.33 12.91
N ASP A 19 6.19 -8.86 12.47
CA ASP A 19 6.09 -9.81 11.35
C ASP A 19 5.06 -9.32 10.31
N PRO A 20 5.45 -8.45 9.37
CA PRO A 20 4.56 -7.95 8.33
C PRO A 20 4.05 -9.05 7.40
N HIS A 21 4.78 -10.15 7.19
CA HIS A 21 4.31 -11.28 6.40
C HIS A 21 3.16 -12.02 7.10
N ALA A 22 3.23 -12.22 8.41
CA ALA A 22 2.13 -12.76 9.17
C ALA A 22 0.92 -11.81 9.19
N ILE A 23 1.12 -10.50 9.23
CA ILE A 23 0.04 -9.50 9.10
C ILE A 23 -0.63 -9.63 7.71
N ALA A 24 0.15 -9.83 6.65
CA ALA A 24 -0.37 -10.04 5.29
C ALA A 24 -1.34 -11.24 5.23
N GLU A 25 -1.00 -12.36 5.86
CA GLU A 25 -1.88 -13.53 5.94
C GLU A 25 -3.18 -13.22 6.71
N ARG A 26 -3.12 -12.41 7.77
CA ARG A 26 -4.30 -11.99 8.54
C ARG A 26 -5.18 -10.99 7.80
N LEU A 27 -4.62 -10.25 6.85
CA LEU A 27 -5.38 -9.30 6.03
C LEU A 27 -6.28 -10.00 5.01
N LYS A 28 -5.87 -11.15 4.45
CA LYS A 28 -6.62 -11.88 3.41
C LYS A 28 -8.09 -12.16 3.77
N PRO A 29 -8.44 -12.72 4.96
CA PRO A 29 -9.83 -12.92 5.33
C PRO A 29 -10.64 -11.63 5.43
N LEU A 30 -10.02 -10.53 5.85
CA LEU A 30 -10.69 -9.23 5.92
C LEU A 30 -11.01 -8.69 4.53
N LEU A 31 -10.11 -8.86 3.55
CA LEU A 31 -10.33 -8.46 2.15
C LEU A 31 -11.45 -9.27 1.50
N ALA A 32 -11.63 -10.54 1.89
CA ALA A 32 -12.70 -11.39 1.40
C ALA A 32 -14.06 -11.09 2.02
N ALA A 33 -14.09 -10.44 3.19
CA ALA A 33 -15.34 -10.11 3.88
C ALA A 33 -16.03 -8.89 3.26
N ASP A 34 -17.36 -8.98 3.15
CA ASP A 34 -18.17 -7.85 2.66
C ASP A 34 -18.61 -6.91 3.80
N GLY A 35 -18.87 -5.66 3.43
CA GLY A 35 -19.56 -4.69 4.28
C GLY A 35 -18.79 -4.15 5.50
N TRP A 36 -17.57 -4.59 5.75
CA TRP A 36 -16.80 -4.17 6.92
C TRP A 36 -16.24 -2.74 6.82
N LEU A 37 -15.91 -2.27 5.63
CA LEU A 37 -15.43 -0.91 5.39
C LEU A 37 -16.65 0.02 5.30
N ALA A 38 -16.71 1.05 6.12
CA ALA A 38 -17.82 1.98 6.18
C ALA A 38 -17.92 2.84 4.89
N PRO A 39 -19.13 3.26 4.47
CA PRO A 39 -19.32 4.02 3.23
C PRO A 39 -18.50 5.30 3.13
N GLU A 40 -18.31 6.01 4.25
CA GLU A 40 -17.50 7.23 4.33
C GLU A 40 -16.02 6.97 3.99
N HIS A 41 -15.50 5.77 4.27
CA HIS A 41 -14.13 5.37 3.97
C HIS A 41 -13.96 4.78 2.55
N ARG A 42 -15.01 4.84 1.72
CA ARG A 42 -15.00 4.39 0.31
C ARG A 42 -15.10 5.57 -0.67
N GLN A 43 -14.97 6.80 -0.19
CA GLN A 43 -15.12 8.00 -1.00
C GLN A 43 -13.77 8.35 -1.66
N PRO A 44 -13.70 8.45 -3.01
CA PRO A 44 -12.48 8.83 -3.71
C PRO A 44 -12.20 10.33 -3.57
N GLY A 45 -10.97 10.73 -3.86
CA GLY A 45 -10.63 12.12 -4.16
C GLY A 45 -10.87 12.42 -5.64
N ALA A 46 -11.18 13.68 -5.97
CA ALA A 46 -11.42 14.09 -7.35
C ALA A 46 -10.12 14.12 -8.17
N ASP A 47 -9.08 14.75 -7.64
CA ASP A 47 -7.83 15.01 -8.37
C ASP A 47 -6.77 13.93 -8.14
N THR A 48 -6.76 13.33 -6.96
CA THR A 48 -5.82 12.26 -6.59
C THR A 48 -6.53 11.25 -5.69
N TYR A 49 -5.93 10.07 -5.53
CA TYR A 49 -6.45 9.09 -4.59
C TYR A 49 -6.64 9.68 -3.20
N ARG A 50 -7.63 9.17 -2.47
CA ARG A 50 -7.90 9.59 -1.10
C ARG A 50 -7.45 8.54 -0.11
N GLN A 51 -6.74 8.97 0.91
CA GLN A 51 -6.36 8.15 2.04
C GLN A 51 -7.33 8.37 3.20
N HIS A 52 -7.93 7.29 3.70
CA HIS A 52 -8.79 7.29 4.88
C HIS A 52 -8.12 6.54 6.01
N LEU A 53 -7.84 7.23 7.11
CA LEU A 53 -7.33 6.60 8.32
C LEU A 53 -8.42 5.75 8.98
N LEU A 54 -8.17 4.45 9.13
CA LEU A 54 -9.09 3.50 9.76
C LEU A 54 -8.72 3.21 11.22
N HIS A 55 -7.42 3.16 11.50
CA HIS A 55 -6.90 2.85 12.84
C HIS A 55 -5.47 3.34 13.03
N VAL A 56 -5.17 3.78 14.26
CA VAL A 56 -3.80 3.93 14.78
C VAL A 56 -3.75 3.18 16.10
N SER A 57 -2.73 2.34 16.30
CA SER A 57 -2.50 1.62 17.54
C SER A 57 -2.21 2.57 18.72
N LYS A 58 -2.54 2.17 19.94
CA LYS A 58 -2.19 2.95 21.15
C LYS A 58 -0.69 3.18 21.29
N SER A 59 0.12 2.22 20.87
CA SER A 59 1.59 2.33 20.85
C SER A 59 2.13 3.25 19.75
N ARG A 60 1.27 3.73 18.84
CA ARG A 60 1.63 4.53 17.66
C ARG A 60 2.64 3.87 16.71
N ARG A 61 2.73 2.55 16.78
CA ARG A 61 3.65 1.75 15.95
C ARG A 61 2.97 1.07 14.75
N LEU A 62 1.64 1.22 14.63
CA LEU A 62 0.86 0.64 13.54
C LEU A 62 -0.27 1.57 13.15
N SER A 63 -0.46 1.74 11.85
CA SER A 63 -1.64 2.38 11.27
C SER A 63 -2.26 1.51 10.18
N VAL A 64 -3.58 1.60 10.04
CA VAL A 64 -4.35 0.99 8.96
C VAL A 64 -5.08 2.08 8.21
N VAL A 65 -4.93 2.13 6.89
CA VAL A 65 -5.58 3.10 6.02
C VAL A 65 -6.26 2.41 4.85
N ALA A 66 -7.32 3.00 4.33
CA ALA A 66 -7.89 2.65 3.04
C ALA A 66 -7.48 3.71 2.02
N LEU A 67 -6.90 3.29 0.90
CA LEU A 67 -6.67 4.14 -0.26
C LEU A 67 -7.80 3.89 -1.26
N VAL A 68 -8.43 4.99 -1.71
CA VAL A 68 -9.54 4.94 -2.65
C VAL A 68 -9.17 5.70 -3.90
N TRP A 69 -9.22 5.02 -5.04
CA TRP A 69 -8.71 5.46 -6.32
C TRP A 69 -9.82 5.56 -7.36
N LEU A 70 -9.79 6.61 -8.15
CA LEU A 70 -10.48 6.64 -9.44
C LEU A 70 -9.57 6.06 -10.54
N PRO A 71 -10.14 5.55 -11.65
CA PRO A 71 -9.36 5.07 -12.78
C PRO A 71 -8.29 6.05 -13.23
N GLY A 72 -7.06 5.56 -13.44
CA GLY A 72 -5.92 6.36 -13.88
C GLY A 72 -5.17 7.13 -12.79
N GLN A 73 -5.69 7.20 -11.55
CA GLN A 73 -4.94 7.77 -10.44
C GLN A 73 -3.79 6.85 -10.04
N ARG A 74 -2.67 7.45 -9.59
CA ARG A 74 -1.44 6.72 -9.25
C ARG A 74 -0.65 7.41 -8.15
N THR A 75 0.25 6.65 -7.51
CA THR A 75 1.29 7.19 -6.63
C THR A 75 2.48 7.69 -7.45
N PRO A 76 3.35 8.56 -6.88
CA PRO A 76 4.72 8.69 -7.36
C PRO A 76 5.47 7.35 -7.24
N ILE A 77 6.64 7.24 -7.87
CA ILE A 77 7.59 6.16 -7.58
C ILE A 77 8.22 6.47 -6.22
N HIS A 78 8.09 5.56 -5.25
CA HIS A 78 8.47 5.85 -3.86
C HIS A 78 8.91 4.62 -3.09
N ASP A 79 9.57 4.86 -1.97
CA ASP A 79 9.77 3.90 -0.90
C ASP A 79 9.09 4.38 0.40
N HIS A 80 9.09 3.54 1.43
CA HIS A 80 8.30 3.74 2.63
C HIS A 80 9.15 4.08 3.86
N VAL A 81 8.55 4.82 4.81
CA VAL A 81 9.15 5.15 6.12
C VAL A 81 9.24 3.94 7.05
N SER A 82 8.46 2.89 6.78
CA SER A 82 8.40 1.64 7.55
C SER A 82 8.02 0.49 6.61
N TRP A 83 7.93 -0.73 7.12
CA TRP A 83 7.28 -1.79 6.37
C TRP A 83 5.81 -1.42 6.07
N CYS A 84 5.32 -1.92 4.95
CA CYS A 84 3.96 -1.74 4.49
C CYS A 84 3.38 -3.09 4.02
N VAL A 85 2.18 -3.42 4.48
CA VAL A 85 1.38 -4.50 3.90
C VAL A 85 0.26 -3.87 3.09
N VAL A 86 0.19 -4.22 1.80
CA VAL A 86 -0.83 -3.73 0.86
C VAL A 86 -1.77 -4.89 0.52
N GLY A 87 -3.07 -4.63 0.50
CA GLY A 87 -4.04 -5.62 0.07
C GLY A 87 -5.18 -5.01 -0.73
N VAL A 88 -5.49 -5.57 -1.90
CA VAL A 88 -6.58 -5.09 -2.77
C VAL A 88 -7.92 -5.59 -2.25
N TYR A 89 -8.79 -4.66 -1.87
CA TYR A 89 -10.15 -4.97 -1.39
C TYR A 89 -11.16 -4.99 -2.54
N ARG A 90 -11.08 -4.02 -3.46
CA ARG A 90 -11.98 -3.92 -4.64
C ARG A 90 -11.24 -3.27 -5.80
N GLY A 91 -11.63 -3.61 -7.02
CA GLY A 91 -11.02 -3.07 -8.23
C GLY A 91 -9.71 -3.76 -8.57
N VAL A 92 -8.86 -3.11 -9.36
CA VAL A 92 -7.57 -3.64 -9.81
C VAL A 92 -6.51 -2.56 -9.66
N GLU A 93 -5.39 -2.91 -9.09
CA GLU A 93 -4.17 -2.08 -9.05
C GLU A 93 -3.12 -2.66 -9.99
N ARG A 94 -2.36 -1.78 -10.65
CA ARG A 94 -1.11 -2.16 -11.30
C ARG A 94 0.03 -1.71 -10.43
N GLU A 95 0.80 -2.67 -9.94
CA GLU A 95 2.04 -2.42 -9.23
C GLU A 95 3.24 -2.54 -10.16
N THR A 96 4.17 -1.62 -10.04
CA THR A 96 5.46 -1.69 -10.73
C THR A 96 6.56 -1.52 -9.71
N HIS A 97 7.46 -2.50 -9.66
CA HIS A 97 8.57 -2.55 -8.74
C HIS A 97 9.86 -2.09 -9.40
N TYR A 98 10.69 -1.42 -8.64
CA TYR A 98 11.94 -0.83 -9.13
C TYR A 98 13.10 -1.17 -8.22
N ARG A 99 14.30 -1.18 -8.80
CA ARG A 99 15.56 -1.24 -8.09
C ARG A 99 16.41 -0.02 -8.41
N LEU A 100 16.97 0.60 -7.38
CA LEU A 100 17.92 1.68 -7.56
C LEU A 100 19.26 1.08 -7.99
N VAL A 101 19.77 1.54 -9.13
CA VAL A 101 21.05 1.09 -9.70
C VAL A 101 21.94 2.29 -9.98
N GLU A 102 23.26 2.07 -9.97
CA GLU A 102 24.24 3.05 -10.40
C GLU A 102 24.82 2.65 -11.75
N ARG A 103 24.69 3.52 -12.75
CA ARG A 103 25.29 3.32 -14.08
C ARG A 103 25.94 4.64 -14.55
N GLY A 104 27.23 4.57 -14.89
CA GLY A 104 27.97 5.74 -15.36
C GLY A 104 28.04 6.86 -14.33
N GLY A 105 28.18 6.54 -13.04
CA GLY A 105 28.24 7.51 -11.94
C GLY A 105 26.89 8.23 -11.64
N ARG A 106 25.77 7.72 -12.20
CA ARG A 106 24.44 8.29 -11.97
C ARG A 106 23.50 7.22 -11.43
N ARG A 107 22.66 7.62 -10.46
CA ARG A 107 21.57 6.78 -9.96
C ARG A 107 20.43 6.77 -10.97
N ARG A 108 19.89 5.57 -11.20
CA ARG A 108 18.76 5.30 -12.09
C ARG A 108 17.83 4.26 -11.46
N LEU A 109 16.60 4.21 -11.93
CA LEU A 109 15.65 3.16 -11.55
C LEU A 109 15.61 2.11 -12.64
N MET A 110 15.84 0.86 -12.27
CA MET A 110 15.61 -0.28 -13.14
C MET A 110 14.26 -0.90 -12.78
N THR A 111 13.37 -1.05 -13.76
CA THR A 111 12.12 -1.79 -13.58
C THR A 111 12.46 -3.26 -13.32
N VAL A 112 11.95 -3.80 -12.20
CA VAL A 112 12.11 -5.22 -11.84
C VAL A 112 10.96 -6.04 -12.40
N GLY A 113 9.73 -5.51 -12.32
CA GLY A 113 8.54 -6.16 -12.83
C GLY A 113 7.31 -5.28 -12.67
N SER A 114 6.24 -5.65 -13.37
CA SER A 114 4.93 -5.02 -13.21
C SER A 114 3.86 -6.11 -13.31
N PHE A 115 2.83 -6.02 -12.49
CA PHE A 115 1.72 -6.97 -12.47
C PHE A 115 0.40 -6.28 -12.09
N GLU A 116 -0.70 -6.94 -12.34
CA GLU A 116 -2.03 -6.51 -11.89
C GLU A 116 -2.40 -7.27 -10.62
N ALA A 117 -2.67 -6.52 -9.55
CA ALA A 117 -3.15 -7.01 -8.28
C ALA A 117 -4.69 -6.95 -8.26
N HIS A 118 -5.31 -8.10 -8.12
CA HIS A 118 -6.77 -8.26 -8.07
C HIS A 118 -7.28 -8.37 -6.63
N PRO A 119 -8.61 -8.27 -6.38
CA PRO A 119 -9.17 -8.40 -5.04
C PRO A 119 -8.71 -9.68 -4.33
N GLY A 120 -8.21 -9.53 -3.11
CA GLY A 120 -7.61 -10.60 -2.31
C GLY A 120 -6.09 -10.73 -2.47
N HIS A 121 -5.46 -10.09 -3.46
CA HIS A 121 -4.00 -9.99 -3.53
C HIS A 121 -3.46 -9.24 -2.32
N VAL A 122 -2.39 -9.74 -1.71
CA VAL A 122 -1.70 -9.11 -0.58
C VAL A 122 -0.20 -9.23 -0.75
N GLU A 123 0.51 -8.15 -0.50
CA GLU A 123 1.96 -8.08 -0.53
C GLU A 123 2.52 -7.38 0.72
N ALA A 124 3.71 -7.78 1.15
CA ALA A 124 4.46 -7.14 2.23
C ALA A 124 5.76 -6.54 1.69
N LEU A 125 5.91 -5.23 1.80
CA LEU A 125 7.07 -4.44 1.41
C LEU A 125 7.89 -4.13 2.66
N VAL A 126 9.09 -4.69 2.77
CA VAL A 126 9.91 -4.61 3.99
C VAL A 126 11.26 -3.96 3.71
N PRO A 127 11.48 -2.69 4.15
CA PRO A 127 12.79 -2.04 4.05
C PRO A 127 13.87 -2.79 4.87
N PRO A 128 15.15 -2.77 4.43
CA PRO A 128 15.72 -2.09 3.27
C PRO A 128 15.62 -2.89 1.97
N GLY A 129 14.89 -4.01 1.95
CA GLY A 129 14.72 -4.88 0.78
C GLY A 129 13.94 -4.22 -0.36
N GLU A 130 13.31 -5.02 -1.18
CA GLU A 130 12.49 -4.57 -2.32
C GLU A 130 11.30 -3.76 -1.79
N ASN A 131 11.35 -2.45 -1.97
CA ASN A 131 10.45 -1.50 -1.33
C ASN A 131 10.18 -0.26 -2.22
N ILE A 132 10.82 -0.17 -3.39
CA ILE A 132 10.58 0.92 -4.33
C ILE A 132 9.53 0.47 -5.32
N HIS A 133 8.37 1.14 -5.31
CA HIS A 133 7.29 0.83 -6.22
C HIS A 133 6.48 2.06 -6.66
N SER A 134 5.62 1.86 -7.62
CA SER A 134 4.48 2.73 -7.91
C SER A 134 3.22 1.89 -8.07
N VAL A 135 2.09 2.47 -7.67
CA VAL A 135 0.77 1.85 -7.77
C VAL A 135 -0.15 2.73 -8.59
N ALA A 136 -0.92 2.13 -9.48
CA ALA A 136 -1.92 2.82 -10.29
C ALA A 136 -3.24 2.04 -10.30
N ALA A 137 -4.38 2.75 -10.26
CA ALA A 137 -5.68 2.13 -10.52
C ALA A 137 -5.76 1.71 -11.99
N ALA A 138 -5.76 0.40 -12.25
CA ALA A 138 -5.66 -0.18 -13.60
C ALA A 138 -7.02 -0.53 -14.22
N GLY A 139 -8.06 -0.68 -13.40
CA GLY A 139 -9.39 -1.02 -13.86
C GLY A 139 -10.20 0.19 -14.35
N SER A 140 -11.40 -0.09 -14.89
CA SER A 140 -12.37 0.93 -15.31
C SER A 140 -13.29 1.41 -14.15
N THR A 141 -13.17 0.82 -12.98
CA THR A 141 -13.98 1.11 -11.81
C THR A 141 -13.11 1.61 -10.67
N LYS A 142 -13.79 2.18 -9.66
CA LYS A 142 -13.13 2.59 -8.42
C LYS A 142 -12.39 1.42 -7.77
N THR A 143 -11.14 1.65 -7.40
CA THR A 143 -10.31 0.69 -6.67
C THR A 143 -10.21 1.08 -5.20
N ILE A 144 -10.13 0.10 -4.31
CA ILE A 144 -9.90 0.28 -2.88
C ILE A 144 -8.86 -0.72 -2.43
N SER A 145 -7.78 -0.21 -1.86
CA SER A 145 -6.76 -1.02 -1.21
C SER A 145 -6.63 -0.67 0.28
N ILE A 146 -6.22 -1.65 1.07
CA ILE A 146 -5.97 -1.53 2.50
C ILE A 146 -4.48 -1.60 2.73
N HIS A 147 -3.95 -0.59 3.39
CA HIS A 147 -2.53 -0.49 3.69
C HIS A 147 -2.34 -0.53 5.21
N VAL A 148 -1.40 -1.35 5.65
CA VAL A 148 -0.97 -1.45 7.05
C VAL A 148 0.48 -1.03 7.13
N TYR A 149 0.78 -0.06 7.96
CA TYR A 149 2.14 0.49 8.12
C TYR A 149 2.66 0.24 9.52
N GLY A 150 3.95 -0.07 9.63
CA GLY A 150 4.68 -0.16 10.89
C GLY A 150 5.03 1.20 11.50
N ALA A 151 4.16 2.20 11.32
CA ALA A 151 4.35 3.57 11.78
C ALA A 151 3.01 4.27 11.98
N ASP A 152 3.02 5.40 12.69
CA ASP A 152 1.89 6.31 12.83
C ASP A 152 1.85 7.29 11.64
N ILE A 153 1.12 6.91 10.58
CA ILE A 153 0.99 7.71 9.36
C ILE A 153 0.21 9.01 9.59
N GLU A 154 -0.70 9.04 10.57
CA GLU A 154 -1.40 10.27 10.93
C GLU A 154 -0.42 11.34 11.44
N ARG A 155 0.50 10.96 12.32
CA ARG A 155 1.51 11.86 12.89
C ARG A 155 2.57 12.25 11.86
N LEU A 156 2.98 11.31 11.00
CA LEU A 156 4.00 11.55 9.97
C LEU A 156 3.46 12.37 8.79
N GLY A 157 2.14 12.35 8.56
CA GLY A 157 1.50 13.01 7.43
C GLY A 157 1.71 12.30 6.09
N THR A 158 2.59 11.30 6.03
CA THR A 158 2.90 10.51 4.82
C THR A 158 3.47 9.15 5.17
N SER A 159 3.28 8.17 4.29
CA SER A 159 3.98 6.87 4.33
C SER A 159 5.25 6.86 3.49
N ILE A 160 5.43 7.87 2.65
CA ILE A 160 6.53 7.97 1.68
C ILE A 160 7.78 8.49 2.37
N LEU A 161 8.89 7.77 2.25
CA LEU A 161 10.20 8.22 2.72
C LEU A 161 10.92 9.03 1.64
N ARG A 162 10.97 8.51 0.40
CA ARG A 162 11.63 9.16 -0.74
C ARG A 162 10.77 9.03 -2.00
N ARG A 163 10.89 9.99 -2.90
CA ARG A 163 10.34 9.94 -4.25
C ARG A 163 11.47 9.83 -5.27
N PHE A 164 11.17 9.17 -6.38
CA PHE A 164 12.15 8.84 -7.41
C PHE A 164 11.67 9.19 -8.83
N ASP A 165 10.60 9.98 -8.96
CA ASP A 165 10.01 10.33 -10.27
C ASP A 165 10.96 11.13 -11.15
N ASP A 166 11.96 11.79 -10.58
CA ASP A 166 13.02 12.57 -11.25
C ASP A 166 14.16 11.72 -11.80
N LEU A 167 14.22 10.43 -11.45
CA LEU A 167 15.26 9.54 -11.93
C LEU A 167 14.91 8.92 -13.27
N GLU A 168 15.93 8.79 -14.13
CA GLU A 168 15.82 8.05 -15.39
C GLU A 168 15.44 6.59 -15.12
N GLN A 169 14.37 6.13 -15.78
CA GLN A 169 13.90 4.76 -15.70
C GLN A 169 14.53 3.92 -16.81
N LEU A 170 15.13 2.80 -16.42
CA LEU A 170 15.64 1.79 -17.32
C LEU A 170 14.62 0.65 -17.44
N PRO A 171 14.46 0.04 -18.64
CA PRO A 171 13.64 -1.15 -18.78
C PRO A 171 14.17 -2.30 -17.93
N ALA A 172 13.34 -3.31 -17.70
CA ALA A 172 13.77 -4.55 -17.08
C ALA A 172 14.98 -5.13 -17.85
N ALA A 173 15.94 -5.70 -17.13
CA ALA A 173 17.00 -6.45 -17.78
C ALA A 173 16.37 -7.62 -18.54
N ALA A 174 16.75 -7.77 -19.82
CA ALA A 174 16.29 -8.86 -20.67
C ALA A 174 16.83 -10.21 -20.16
#